data_6db4ec9770052df4865681f7f101df47
#
_entry.id   6db4ec9770052df4865681f7f101df47
#
_cell.length_a   1.000
_cell.length_b   1.000
_cell.length_c   1.000
_cell.angle_alpha   90.00
_cell.angle_beta   90.00
_cell.angle_gamma   90.00
#
_symmetry.space_group_name_H-M   'P 1'
#
loop_
_entity.id
_entity.type
_entity.pdbx_description
1 polymer ?
#
loop_
_entity_poly.entity_id
_entity_poly.type
_entity_poly.pdbx_seq_one_letter_code
_entity_poly.pdbx_strand_id
1 'polypeptide(L)'
;MSKVRFEKASKYDHRVSIAIVGAGAAGLVAALAAKDNGVDVMVFERDNVPSGSTALSSGFIPACNTRWQSAIASIDTIDIFVDDIQRKNKNQSDRQFVRNVCSVSAEVLHWLVDKHEQEFILIDQFLYPGHTTHRMHAHPSRTGSALINSLLEAVEKAGVDVVCSAQVEDLFATEDGTIHGLSIKRPDGMVERVGCDAVIFACNGFGGNRVMVDEFIPEMSDSLYFGHAGNKGDSVSWAKQLGASLAQMGSYQGHGSVATPHGVLITWAIIMEGGIQLNSNGMRFSNETEGYSEQALNVLRQPEGIAWNVFDERLHNLGLDFEDYRRAEEAGAIRIADSVASLAGIIGAPVDTIKKSLEEIDNFSKGNL
;
A
#
# COMPACT_ATOMS: atom_id res chain seq x y z
N MET A 1 2.11 -11.16 22.39
CA MET A 1 2.87 -11.63 21.21
C MET A 1 2.19 -12.86 20.70
N SER A 2 1.85 -12.86 19.42
CA SER A 2 1.22 -13.98 18.72
C SER A 2 2.11 -15.23 18.76
N LYS A 3 1.56 -16.39 19.07
CA LYS A 3 2.33 -17.62 19.30
C LYS A 3 1.84 -18.77 18.42
N VAL A 4 2.75 -19.68 18.13
CA VAL A 4 2.39 -21.01 17.65
C VAL A 4 2.42 -21.96 18.86
N ARG A 5 1.29 -22.64 19.06
CA ARG A 5 1.16 -23.66 20.11
C ARG A 5 1.29 -25.03 19.45
N PHE A 6 2.37 -25.71 19.78
CA PHE A 6 2.61 -27.08 19.34
C PHE A 6 1.89 -28.05 20.27
N GLU A 7 0.58 -28.11 20.17
CA GLU A 7 -0.27 -28.97 20.98
C GLU A 7 -1.41 -29.57 20.12
N LYS A 8 -1.79 -30.79 20.42
CA LYS A 8 -3.02 -31.37 19.85
C LYS A 8 -4.19 -30.61 20.45
N ALA A 9 -4.95 -29.91 19.60
CA ALA A 9 -6.15 -29.23 20.06
C ALA A 9 -7.18 -30.22 20.59
N SER A 10 -7.60 -30.01 21.82
CA SER A 10 -8.56 -30.87 22.49
C SER A 10 -9.99 -30.66 22.00
N LYS A 11 -10.36 -29.46 21.55
CA LYS A 11 -11.69 -29.11 21.04
C LYS A 11 -11.66 -27.78 20.29
N TYR A 12 -12.41 -27.70 19.20
CA TYR A 12 -12.72 -26.46 18.47
C TYR A 12 -14.20 -26.11 18.64
N ASP A 13 -14.49 -24.82 18.76
CA ASP A 13 -15.87 -24.30 18.81
C ASP A 13 -16.48 -24.30 17.41
N HIS A 14 -15.67 -24.02 16.40
CA HIS A 14 -16.02 -24.02 14.98
C HIS A 14 -14.95 -24.71 14.15
N ARG A 15 -15.30 -25.09 12.92
CA ARG A 15 -14.34 -25.64 11.95
C ARG A 15 -14.63 -25.13 10.56
N VAL A 16 -13.58 -24.84 9.79
CA VAL A 16 -13.62 -24.39 8.40
C VAL A 16 -12.43 -25.01 7.66
N SER A 17 -12.51 -25.20 6.34
CA SER A 17 -11.38 -25.75 5.59
C SER A 17 -10.22 -24.75 5.53
N ILE A 18 -10.51 -23.48 5.19
CA ILE A 18 -9.50 -22.42 5.12
C ILE A 18 -9.89 -21.28 6.06
N ALA A 19 -8.99 -20.93 6.96
CA ALA A 19 -9.07 -19.71 7.78
C ALA A 19 -8.19 -18.61 7.17
N ILE A 20 -8.76 -17.44 6.88
CA ILE A 20 -8.03 -16.29 6.35
C ILE A 20 -7.89 -15.25 7.46
N VAL A 21 -6.67 -14.79 7.71
CA VAL A 21 -6.36 -13.80 8.74
C VAL A 21 -6.16 -12.43 8.10
N GLY A 22 -7.13 -11.55 8.28
CA GLY A 22 -7.18 -10.19 7.73
C GLY A 22 -8.16 -10.03 6.57
N ALA A 23 -9.04 -9.05 6.66
CA ALA A 23 -10.06 -8.69 5.66
C ALA A 23 -9.68 -7.46 4.81
N GLY A 24 -8.39 -7.24 4.55
CA GLY A 24 -7.93 -6.35 3.49
C GLY A 24 -8.20 -6.96 2.11
N ALA A 25 -7.89 -6.23 1.02
CA ALA A 25 -8.15 -6.70 -0.34
C ALA A 25 -7.57 -8.10 -0.61
N ALA A 26 -6.36 -8.38 -0.13
CA ALA A 26 -5.73 -9.69 -0.31
C ALA A 26 -6.55 -10.83 0.32
N GLY A 27 -7.07 -10.64 1.53
CA GLY A 27 -7.89 -11.64 2.23
C GLY A 27 -9.25 -11.83 1.57
N LEU A 28 -9.91 -10.76 1.17
CA LEU A 28 -11.21 -10.82 0.50
C LEU A 28 -11.12 -11.50 -0.88
N VAL A 29 -10.09 -11.16 -1.68
CA VAL A 29 -9.84 -11.80 -2.97
C VAL A 29 -9.49 -13.29 -2.79
N ALA A 30 -8.68 -13.63 -1.80
CA ALA A 30 -8.38 -15.04 -1.47
C ALA A 30 -9.64 -15.81 -1.06
N ALA A 31 -10.54 -15.17 -0.32
CA ALA A 31 -11.82 -15.79 0.08
C ALA A 31 -12.72 -16.07 -1.14
N LEU A 32 -12.85 -15.11 -2.06
CA LEU A 32 -13.57 -15.31 -3.32
C LEU A 32 -12.97 -16.47 -4.14
N ALA A 33 -11.65 -16.50 -4.27
CA ALA A 33 -10.97 -17.56 -5.00
C ALA A 33 -11.17 -18.94 -4.37
N ALA A 34 -11.10 -19.05 -3.04
CA ALA A 34 -11.39 -20.30 -2.33
C ALA A 34 -12.84 -20.74 -2.55
N LYS A 35 -13.78 -19.83 -2.41
CA LYS A 35 -15.21 -20.12 -2.59
C LYS A 35 -15.54 -20.56 -4.01
N ASP A 36 -14.92 -19.93 -5.01
CA ASP A 36 -15.08 -20.29 -6.42
C ASP A 36 -14.60 -21.71 -6.74
N ASN A 37 -13.64 -22.21 -5.97
CA ASN A 37 -13.17 -23.58 -6.05
C ASN A 37 -13.94 -24.54 -5.12
N GLY A 38 -15.07 -24.12 -4.56
CA GLY A 38 -15.94 -24.95 -3.73
C GLY A 38 -15.38 -25.25 -2.34
N VAL A 39 -14.40 -24.47 -1.87
CA VAL A 39 -13.76 -24.65 -0.56
C VAL A 39 -14.48 -23.83 0.49
N ASP A 40 -14.74 -24.42 1.64
CA ASP A 40 -15.29 -23.73 2.80
C ASP A 40 -14.25 -22.81 3.43
N VAL A 41 -14.59 -21.52 3.56
CA VAL A 41 -13.64 -20.46 3.95
C VAL A 41 -14.30 -19.46 4.89
N MET A 42 -13.53 -18.96 5.85
CA MET A 42 -13.94 -17.89 6.78
C MET A 42 -12.79 -16.88 6.91
N VAL A 43 -13.15 -15.60 6.95
CA VAL A 43 -12.20 -14.48 7.10
C VAL A 43 -12.32 -13.91 8.50
N PHE A 44 -11.19 -13.71 9.17
CA PHE A 44 -11.12 -13.13 10.52
C PHE A 44 -10.46 -11.76 10.48
N GLU A 45 -11.18 -10.73 10.91
CA GLU A 45 -10.71 -9.35 10.96
C GLU A 45 -10.67 -8.87 12.42
N ARG A 46 -9.52 -8.29 12.81
CA ARG A 46 -9.33 -7.76 14.18
C ARG A 46 -10.22 -6.57 14.48
N ASP A 47 -10.45 -5.70 13.50
CA ASP A 47 -11.21 -4.48 13.67
C ASP A 47 -12.72 -4.75 13.57
N ASN A 48 -13.51 -3.76 13.96
CA ASN A 48 -14.96 -3.87 13.90
C ASN A 48 -15.51 -3.74 12.48
N VAL A 49 -14.71 -3.22 11.56
CA VAL A 49 -14.98 -3.15 10.13
C VAL A 49 -13.70 -3.43 9.33
N PRO A 50 -13.79 -4.12 8.20
CA PRO A 50 -12.64 -4.31 7.31
C PRO A 50 -12.15 -2.98 6.76
N SER A 51 -10.86 -2.74 6.87
CA SER A 51 -10.21 -1.54 6.36
C SER A 51 -8.76 -1.79 5.97
N GLY A 52 -7.90 -2.02 6.92
CA GLY A 52 -6.49 -2.29 6.74
C GLY A 52 -5.77 -1.20 5.95
N SER A 53 -4.61 -1.54 5.41
CA SER A 53 -3.84 -0.62 4.56
C SER A 53 -4.49 -0.40 3.18
N THR A 54 -5.38 -1.29 2.74
CA THR A 54 -6.11 -1.10 1.47
C THR A 54 -6.99 0.13 1.52
N ALA A 55 -7.79 0.31 2.57
CA ALA A 55 -8.67 1.49 2.71
C ALA A 55 -7.90 2.82 2.81
N LEU A 56 -6.64 2.78 3.31
CA LEU A 56 -5.77 3.94 3.42
C LEU A 56 -5.05 4.29 2.10
N SER A 57 -5.19 3.46 1.07
CA SER A 57 -4.55 3.65 -0.24
C SER A 57 -5.52 4.21 -1.27
N SER A 58 -5.00 4.59 -2.43
CA SER A 58 -5.83 4.91 -3.61
C SER A 58 -6.46 3.66 -4.25
N GLY A 59 -6.18 2.46 -3.76
CA GLY A 59 -6.73 1.20 -4.27
C GLY A 59 -6.25 0.83 -5.68
N PHE A 60 -5.04 1.25 -6.07
CA PHE A 60 -4.51 1.01 -7.41
C PHE A 60 -3.88 -0.38 -7.52
N ILE A 61 -4.20 -1.09 -8.60
CA ILE A 61 -3.74 -2.44 -8.89
C ILE A 61 -2.99 -2.43 -10.22
N PRO A 62 -1.66 -2.66 -10.25
CA PRO A 62 -0.92 -2.73 -11.49
C PRO A 62 -1.16 -4.07 -12.19
N ALA A 63 -1.48 -4.03 -13.50
CA ALA A 63 -1.65 -5.21 -14.33
C ALA A 63 -1.28 -4.92 -15.78
N CYS A 64 -0.73 -5.93 -16.48
CA CYS A 64 -0.37 -5.84 -17.89
C CYS A 64 -1.28 -6.73 -18.76
N ASN A 65 -1.34 -6.46 -20.07
CA ASN A 65 -2.19 -7.20 -21.03
C ASN A 65 -3.69 -7.15 -20.71
N THR A 66 -4.17 -6.06 -20.13
CA THR A 66 -5.58 -5.94 -19.77
C THR A 66 -6.45 -5.46 -20.93
N ARG A 67 -7.77 -5.75 -20.85
CA ARG A 67 -8.75 -5.25 -21.81
C ARG A 67 -8.81 -3.71 -21.86
N TRP A 68 -8.54 -3.03 -20.76
CA TRP A 68 -8.52 -1.56 -20.68
C TRP A 68 -7.31 -0.98 -21.42
N GLN A 69 -6.14 -1.59 -21.30
CA GLN A 69 -4.94 -1.20 -22.07
C GLN A 69 -5.15 -1.42 -23.56
N SER A 70 -5.76 -2.54 -23.94
CA SER A 70 -6.10 -2.83 -25.34
C SER A 70 -7.05 -1.80 -25.94
N ALA A 71 -8.01 -1.29 -25.16
CA ALA A 71 -8.98 -0.29 -25.60
C ALA A 71 -8.35 1.06 -26.01
N ILE A 72 -7.18 1.39 -25.45
CA ILE A 72 -6.42 2.61 -25.78
C ILE A 72 -5.17 2.32 -26.61
N ALA A 73 -5.06 1.11 -27.18
CA ALA A 73 -3.89 0.64 -27.92
C ALA A 73 -2.55 0.77 -27.17
N SER A 74 -2.59 0.73 -25.83
CA SER A 74 -1.40 0.71 -24.99
C SER A 74 -0.78 -0.69 -24.98
N ILE A 75 0.49 -0.77 -25.38
CA ILE A 75 1.24 -2.02 -25.40
C ILE A 75 1.93 -2.19 -24.04
N ASP A 76 1.53 -3.23 -23.31
CA ASP A 76 2.18 -3.65 -22.08
C ASP A 76 2.24 -5.19 -22.06
N THR A 77 3.37 -5.75 -21.75
CA THR A 77 3.57 -7.19 -21.71
C THR A 77 4.09 -7.65 -20.36
N ILE A 78 4.02 -8.94 -20.09
CA ILE A 78 4.61 -9.53 -18.89
C ILE A 78 6.09 -9.17 -18.78
N ASP A 79 6.83 -9.22 -19.90
CA ASP A 79 8.27 -8.89 -19.91
C ASP A 79 8.52 -7.41 -19.57
N ILE A 80 7.77 -6.49 -20.17
CA ILE A 80 7.87 -5.05 -19.87
C ILE A 80 7.57 -4.81 -18.39
N PHE A 81 6.53 -5.43 -17.85
CA PHE A 81 6.16 -5.26 -16.43
C PHE A 81 7.24 -5.83 -15.50
N VAL A 82 7.75 -7.03 -15.79
CA VAL A 82 8.86 -7.64 -15.04
C VAL A 82 10.11 -6.77 -15.08
N ASP A 83 10.47 -6.24 -16.24
CA ASP A 83 11.65 -5.40 -16.42
C ASP A 83 11.51 -4.06 -15.66
N ASP A 84 10.32 -3.47 -15.64
CA ASP A 84 10.05 -2.28 -14.84
C ASP A 84 10.22 -2.54 -13.34
N ILE A 85 9.69 -3.64 -12.83
CA ILE A 85 9.84 -4.03 -11.42
C ILE A 85 11.33 -4.27 -11.09
N GLN A 86 12.03 -5.03 -11.92
CA GLN A 86 13.44 -5.36 -11.70
C GLN A 86 14.32 -4.12 -11.76
N ARG A 87 14.07 -3.22 -12.72
CA ARG A 87 14.77 -1.93 -12.79
C ARG A 87 14.52 -1.10 -11.53
N LYS A 88 13.26 -0.97 -11.10
CA LYS A 88 12.87 -0.15 -9.95
C LYS A 88 13.48 -0.66 -8.64
N ASN A 89 13.50 -1.97 -8.44
CA ASN A 89 14.06 -2.59 -7.23
C ASN A 89 15.55 -2.97 -7.36
N LYS A 90 16.24 -2.51 -8.42
CA LYS A 90 17.68 -2.77 -8.64
C LYS A 90 18.01 -4.28 -8.71
N ASN A 91 17.12 -5.07 -9.29
CA ASN A 91 17.21 -6.54 -9.43
C ASN A 91 17.33 -7.29 -8.09
N GLN A 92 16.73 -6.78 -7.02
CA GLN A 92 16.76 -7.43 -5.70
C GLN A 92 15.70 -8.53 -5.55
N SER A 93 14.62 -8.50 -6.34
CA SER A 93 13.59 -9.54 -6.31
C SER A 93 13.96 -10.73 -7.19
N ASP A 94 13.50 -11.93 -6.80
CA ASP A 94 13.55 -13.09 -7.67
C ASP A 94 12.73 -12.86 -8.94
N ARG A 95 13.41 -12.91 -10.11
CA ARG A 95 12.78 -12.58 -11.39
C ARG A 95 11.67 -13.56 -11.76
N GLN A 96 11.81 -14.85 -11.40
CA GLN A 96 10.80 -15.84 -11.72
C GLN A 96 9.55 -15.65 -10.86
N PHE A 97 9.73 -15.31 -9.58
CA PHE A 97 8.62 -14.97 -8.70
C PHE A 97 7.86 -13.72 -9.21
N VAL A 98 8.58 -12.66 -9.59
CA VAL A 98 7.97 -11.47 -10.19
C VAL A 98 7.20 -11.82 -11.47
N ARG A 99 7.79 -12.64 -12.35
CA ARG A 99 7.12 -13.10 -13.58
C ARG A 99 5.82 -13.85 -13.30
N ASN A 100 5.83 -14.73 -12.31
CA ASN A 100 4.63 -15.48 -11.93
C ASN A 100 3.50 -14.55 -11.50
N VAL A 101 3.80 -13.51 -10.70
CA VAL A 101 2.82 -12.51 -10.28
C VAL A 101 2.32 -11.68 -11.48
N CYS A 102 3.23 -11.18 -12.32
CA CYS A 102 2.85 -10.38 -13.50
C CYS A 102 1.98 -11.17 -14.48
N SER A 103 2.25 -12.47 -14.65
CA SER A 103 1.56 -13.31 -15.62
C SER A 103 0.08 -13.52 -15.33
N VAL A 104 -0.32 -13.46 -14.06
CA VAL A 104 -1.73 -13.66 -13.65
C VAL A 104 -2.47 -12.34 -13.42
N SER A 105 -1.78 -11.20 -13.52
CA SER A 105 -2.34 -9.89 -13.12
C SER A 105 -3.60 -9.50 -13.90
N ALA A 106 -3.60 -9.67 -15.24
CA ALA A 106 -4.78 -9.39 -16.07
C ALA A 106 -5.92 -10.37 -15.78
N GLU A 107 -5.60 -11.67 -15.66
CA GLU A 107 -6.57 -12.71 -15.39
C GLU A 107 -7.34 -12.44 -14.10
N VAL A 108 -6.63 -12.07 -13.03
CA VAL A 108 -7.25 -11.74 -11.74
C VAL A 108 -8.19 -10.53 -11.85
N LEU A 109 -7.78 -9.45 -12.55
CA LEU A 109 -8.65 -8.29 -12.73
C LEU A 109 -9.89 -8.62 -13.58
N HIS A 110 -9.70 -9.38 -14.67
CA HIS A 110 -10.80 -9.81 -15.51
C HIS A 110 -11.76 -10.72 -14.74
N TRP A 111 -11.26 -11.67 -13.97
CA TRP A 111 -12.06 -12.55 -13.11
C TRP A 111 -12.87 -11.77 -12.07
N LEU A 112 -12.26 -10.77 -11.41
CA LEU A 112 -12.96 -9.92 -10.47
C LEU A 112 -14.11 -9.15 -11.11
N VAL A 113 -13.95 -8.65 -12.35
CA VAL A 113 -15.02 -7.97 -13.09
C VAL A 113 -16.08 -8.94 -13.56
N ASP A 114 -15.66 -10.01 -14.25
CA ASP A 114 -16.58 -10.88 -15.01
C ASP A 114 -17.39 -11.79 -14.08
N LYS A 115 -16.86 -12.15 -12.92
CA LYS A 115 -17.51 -13.07 -11.98
C LYS A 115 -17.99 -12.40 -10.70
N HIS A 116 -17.28 -11.38 -10.23
CA HIS A 116 -17.56 -10.74 -8.93
C HIS A 116 -18.03 -9.30 -9.07
N GLU A 117 -18.42 -8.88 -10.28
CA GLU A 117 -19.05 -7.58 -10.57
C GLU A 117 -18.23 -6.37 -10.08
N GLN A 118 -16.90 -6.52 -10.02
CA GLN A 118 -16.03 -5.41 -9.65
C GLN A 118 -15.90 -4.43 -10.84
N GLU A 119 -15.71 -3.15 -10.54
CA GLU A 119 -15.51 -2.12 -11.55
C GLU A 119 -14.08 -1.59 -11.50
N PHE A 120 -13.42 -1.52 -12.65
CA PHE A 120 -12.09 -0.94 -12.78
C PHE A 120 -11.99 0.00 -13.98
N ILE A 121 -11.21 1.06 -13.82
CA ILE A 121 -10.75 1.94 -14.90
C ILE A 121 -9.23 1.87 -14.99
N LEU A 122 -8.66 2.11 -16.16
CA LEU A 122 -7.22 2.34 -16.32
C LEU A 122 -6.90 3.80 -15.99
N ILE A 123 -5.85 4.03 -15.20
CA ILE A 123 -5.33 5.37 -14.93
C ILE A 123 -4.31 5.70 -16.02
N ASP A 124 -4.67 6.59 -16.93
CA ASP A 124 -3.90 6.95 -18.11
C ASP A 124 -3.52 8.45 -18.18
N GLN A 125 -3.87 9.23 -17.14
CA GLN A 125 -3.60 10.67 -17.08
C GLN A 125 -2.16 11.00 -16.66
N PHE A 126 -1.47 10.07 -16.02
CA PHE A 126 -0.07 10.23 -15.62
C PHE A 126 0.63 8.87 -15.51
N LEU A 127 1.97 8.89 -15.58
CA LEU A 127 2.79 7.69 -15.50
C LEU A 127 3.37 7.54 -14.08
N TYR A 128 3.14 6.39 -13.46
CA TYR A 128 3.71 6.10 -12.13
C TYR A 128 5.24 5.95 -12.16
N PRO A 129 5.94 6.34 -11.07
CA PRO A 129 7.38 6.18 -10.98
C PRO A 129 7.83 4.74 -11.24
N GLY A 130 8.78 4.57 -12.15
CA GLY A 130 9.32 3.28 -12.55
C GLY A 130 8.51 2.53 -13.60
N HIS A 131 7.32 2.99 -13.97
CA HIS A 131 6.53 2.42 -15.05
C HIS A 131 6.95 3.00 -16.41
N THR A 132 7.01 2.15 -17.42
CA THR A 132 7.23 2.57 -18.83
C THR A 132 5.93 2.69 -19.61
N THR A 133 4.82 2.21 -19.05
CA THR A 133 3.49 2.29 -19.67
C THR A 133 2.40 2.38 -18.59
N HIS A 134 1.20 2.86 -18.96
CA HIS A 134 0.06 2.94 -18.05
C HIS A 134 -0.46 1.54 -17.74
N ARG A 135 -0.44 1.14 -16.47
CA ARG A 135 -0.90 -0.18 -16.00
C ARG A 135 -1.62 -0.16 -14.66
N MET A 136 -1.82 1.02 -14.08
CA MET A 136 -2.56 1.12 -12.84
C MET A 136 -4.05 1.08 -13.12
N HIS A 137 -4.74 0.12 -12.50
CA HIS A 137 -6.20 0.00 -12.53
C HIS A 137 -6.75 0.37 -11.16
N ALA A 138 -7.89 1.02 -11.13
CA ALA A 138 -8.53 1.45 -9.89
C ALA A 138 -10.05 1.33 -10.01
N HIS A 139 -10.71 1.24 -8.86
CA HIS A 139 -12.14 1.53 -8.77
C HIS A 139 -12.39 2.95 -9.35
N PRO A 140 -13.54 3.22 -10.02
CA PRO A 140 -13.81 4.53 -10.61
C PRO A 140 -13.67 5.73 -9.66
N SER A 141 -13.92 5.55 -8.36
CA SER A 141 -13.70 6.59 -7.34
C SER A 141 -12.23 6.81 -6.96
N ARG A 142 -11.31 5.96 -7.40
CA ARG A 142 -9.86 6.02 -7.11
C ARG A 142 -9.54 6.01 -5.61
N THR A 143 -10.32 5.26 -4.80
CA THR A 143 -10.10 5.11 -3.37
C THR A 143 -10.04 3.65 -2.95
N GLY A 144 -9.13 3.33 -2.02
CA GLY A 144 -9.05 2.00 -1.43
C GLY A 144 -10.26 1.64 -0.58
N SER A 145 -10.94 2.65 -0.02
CA SER A 145 -12.20 2.45 0.71
C SER A 145 -13.31 1.92 -0.19
N ALA A 146 -13.45 2.45 -1.42
CA ALA A 146 -14.43 1.95 -2.37
C ALA A 146 -14.08 0.53 -2.84
N LEU A 147 -12.80 0.24 -3.09
CA LEU A 147 -12.34 -1.11 -3.43
C LEU A 147 -12.69 -2.12 -2.34
N ILE A 148 -12.43 -1.80 -1.06
CA ILE A 148 -12.78 -2.67 0.07
C ILE A 148 -14.29 -2.91 0.13
N ASN A 149 -15.11 -1.86 0.04
CA ASN A 149 -16.56 -1.97 0.12
C ASN A 149 -17.11 -2.86 -1.01
N SER A 150 -16.65 -2.66 -2.24
CA SER A 150 -17.04 -3.46 -3.39
C SER A 150 -16.63 -4.94 -3.24
N LEU A 151 -15.43 -5.21 -2.73
CA LEU A 151 -14.98 -6.58 -2.44
C LEU A 151 -15.78 -7.23 -1.31
N LEU A 152 -16.16 -6.48 -0.27
CA LEU A 152 -17.02 -6.99 0.81
C LEU A 152 -18.40 -7.40 0.30
N GLU A 153 -19.02 -6.56 -0.55
CA GLU A 153 -20.30 -6.91 -1.18
C GLU A 153 -20.18 -8.20 -2.02
N ALA A 154 -19.09 -8.37 -2.75
CA ALA A 154 -18.85 -9.58 -3.53
C ALA A 154 -18.66 -10.82 -2.63
N VAL A 155 -17.93 -10.69 -1.53
CA VAL A 155 -17.68 -11.75 -0.54
C VAL A 155 -18.99 -12.15 0.15
N GLU A 156 -19.83 -11.17 0.53
CA GLU A 156 -21.16 -11.41 1.09
C GLU A 156 -22.09 -12.15 0.11
N LYS A 157 -22.16 -11.70 -1.15
CA LYS A 157 -22.90 -12.37 -2.23
C LYS A 157 -22.44 -13.81 -2.45
N ALA A 158 -21.14 -14.08 -2.31
CA ALA A 158 -20.56 -15.41 -2.42
C ALA A 158 -20.87 -16.31 -1.21
N GLY A 159 -21.48 -15.76 -0.15
CA GLY A 159 -21.80 -16.50 1.09
C GLY A 159 -20.56 -16.89 1.88
N VAL A 160 -19.60 -15.98 2.01
CA VAL A 160 -18.42 -16.13 2.87
C VAL A 160 -18.60 -15.28 4.12
N ASP A 161 -18.37 -15.87 5.28
CA ASP A 161 -18.41 -15.17 6.55
C ASP A 161 -17.13 -14.34 6.77
N VAL A 162 -17.31 -13.04 6.97
CA VAL A 162 -16.27 -12.12 7.44
C VAL A 162 -16.53 -11.78 8.89
N VAL A 163 -15.75 -12.36 9.77
CA VAL A 163 -15.93 -12.23 11.23
C VAL A 163 -15.06 -11.09 11.74
N CYS A 164 -15.68 -9.94 11.97
CA CYS A 164 -15.02 -8.76 12.53
C CYS A 164 -14.90 -8.83 14.06
N SER A 165 -14.11 -7.92 14.65
CA SER A 165 -13.76 -7.94 16.08
C SER A 165 -13.23 -9.31 16.52
N ALA A 166 -12.41 -9.92 15.67
CA ALA A 166 -11.90 -11.29 15.77
C ALA A 166 -10.37 -11.30 15.61
N GLN A 167 -9.68 -10.85 16.66
CA GLN A 167 -8.21 -10.83 16.63
C GLN A 167 -7.66 -12.24 16.76
N VAL A 168 -7.00 -12.73 15.71
CA VAL A 168 -6.23 -13.98 15.80
C VAL A 168 -5.02 -13.77 16.70
N GLU A 169 -4.88 -14.58 17.76
CA GLU A 169 -3.77 -14.48 18.72
C GLU A 169 -2.77 -15.63 18.57
N ASP A 170 -3.26 -16.87 18.56
CA ASP A 170 -2.41 -18.05 18.49
C ASP A 170 -2.80 -18.93 17.31
N LEU A 171 -1.80 -19.63 16.78
CA LEU A 171 -2.00 -20.77 15.87
C LEU A 171 -1.77 -22.07 16.62
N PHE A 172 -2.53 -23.10 16.27
CA PHE A 172 -2.32 -24.47 16.75
C PHE A 172 -1.68 -25.29 15.64
N ALA A 173 -0.56 -25.91 15.93
CA ALA A 173 0.19 -26.74 14.98
C ALA A 173 0.68 -28.02 15.65
N THR A 174 0.94 -29.05 14.84
CA THR A 174 1.69 -30.23 15.26
C THR A 174 3.19 -29.94 15.22
N GLU A 175 4.00 -30.81 15.84
CA GLU A 175 5.46 -30.62 15.91
C GLU A 175 6.15 -30.57 14.55
N ASP A 176 5.52 -31.14 13.52
CA ASP A 176 5.99 -31.08 12.12
C ASP A 176 5.61 -29.76 11.41
N GLY A 177 4.95 -28.82 12.11
CA GLY A 177 4.54 -27.53 11.58
C GLY A 177 3.19 -27.53 10.85
N THR A 178 2.46 -28.64 10.79
CA THR A 178 1.12 -28.68 10.20
C THR A 178 0.12 -27.93 11.06
N ILE A 179 -0.47 -26.85 10.51
CA ILE A 179 -1.47 -26.05 11.19
C ILE A 179 -2.82 -26.80 11.18
N HIS A 180 -3.53 -26.77 12.28
CA HIS A 180 -4.84 -27.40 12.42
C HIS A 180 -5.88 -26.50 13.09
N GLY A 181 -5.54 -25.25 13.40
CA GLY A 181 -6.49 -24.29 13.96
C GLY A 181 -5.84 -23.00 14.45
N LEU A 182 -6.66 -22.12 14.94
CA LEU A 182 -6.27 -20.83 15.50
C LEU A 182 -7.18 -20.44 16.68
N SER A 183 -6.73 -19.49 17.52
CA SER A 183 -7.56 -18.84 18.54
C SER A 183 -7.86 -17.41 18.13
N ILE A 184 -9.10 -17.01 18.43
CA ILE A 184 -9.63 -15.67 18.20
C ILE A 184 -9.94 -15.06 19.55
N LYS A 185 -9.49 -13.84 19.78
CA LYS A 185 -9.88 -13.04 20.94
C LYS A 185 -10.92 -11.99 20.53
N ARG A 186 -12.00 -11.96 21.28
CA ARG A 186 -13.07 -10.97 21.17
C ARG A 186 -12.79 -9.74 22.03
N PRO A 187 -13.44 -8.58 21.77
CA PRO A 187 -13.28 -7.37 22.58
C PRO A 187 -13.61 -7.52 24.07
N ASP A 188 -14.55 -8.41 24.41
CA ASP A 188 -14.93 -8.75 25.78
C ASP A 188 -13.94 -9.68 26.51
N GLY A 189 -12.88 -10.10 25.79
CA GLY A 189 -11.85 -11.01 26.29
C GLY A 189 -12.17 -12.48 26.10
N MET A 190 -13.32 -12.86 25.56
CA MET A 190 -13.60 -14.25 25.18
C MET A 190 -12.58 -14.75 24.16
N VAL A 191 -12.20 -16.01 24.31
CA VAL A 191 -11.30 -16.70 23.36
C VAL A 191 -12.06 -17.88 22.75
N GLU A 192 -12.21 -17.87 21.45
CA GLU A 192 -12.79 -18.93 20.66
C GLU A 192 -11.68 -19.70 19.92
N ARG A 193 -11.88 -20.98 19.69
CA ARG A 193 -10.97 -21.84 18.93
C ARG A 193 -11.61 -22.28 17.63
N VAL A 194 -10.95 -22.03 16.52
CA VAL A 194 -11.40 -22.43 15.20
C VAL A 194 -10.44 -23.46 14.62
N GLY A 195 -10.96 -24.64 14.27
CA GLY A 195 -10.22 -25.64 13.56
C GLY A 195 -10.17 -25.31 12.06
N CYS A 196 -9.04 -25.58 11.41
CA CYS A 196 -8.90 -25.42 9.96
C CYS A 196 -7.87 -26.40 9.41
N ASP A 197 -7.93 -26.61 8.10
CA ASP A 197 -6.98 -27.46 7.39
C ASP A 197 -5.83 -26.64 6.77
N ALA A 198 -6.08 -25.32 6.55
CA ALA A 198 -5.08 -24.37 6.09
C ALA A 198 -5.36 -22.96 6.62
N VAL A 199 -4.30 -22.14 6.70
CA VAL A 199 -4.38 -20.72 7.04
C VAL A 199 -3.76 -19.87 5.95
N ILE A 200 -4.45 -18.81 5.54
CA ILE A 200 -3.91 -17.77 4.66
C ILE A 200 -3.62 -16.53 5.50
N PHE A 201 -2.37 -16.10 5.54
CA PHE A 201 -1.97 -14.85 6.17
C PHE A 201 -2.18 -13.68 5.21
N ALA A 202 -3.21 -12.89 5.44
CA ALA A 202 -3.53 -11.66 4.73
C ALA A 202 -3.52 -10.44 5.66
N CYS A 203 -2.82 -10.55 6.81
CA CYS A 203 -2.80 -9.57 7.90
C CYS A 203 -1.65 -8.56 7.78
N ASN A 204 -1.17 -8.33 6.54
CA ASN A 204 -0.16 -7.33 6.21
C ASN A 204 1.23 -7.61 6.85
N GLY A 205 2.10 -6.59 6.88
CA GLY A 205 3.46 -6.64 7.41
C GLY A 205 3.60 -6.13 8.84
N PHE A 206 4.71 -5.45 9.12
CA PHE A 206 5.12 -5.05 10.47
C PHE A 206 5.38 -3.54 10.65
N GLY A 207 4.97 -2.70 9.70
CA GLY A 207 5.25 -1.25 9.76
C GLY A 207 4.74 -0.53 11.02
N GLY A 208 3.69 -1.06 11.67
CA GLY A 208 3.20 -0.57 12.96
C GLY A 208 3.92 -1.13 14.19
N ASN A 209 4.98 -1.93 14.00
CA ASN A 209 5.81 -2.50 15.06
C ASN A 209 7.21 -1.88 15.03
N ARG A 210 7.41 -0.87 15.88
CA ARG A 210 8.68 -0.13 15.92
C ARG A 210 9.90 -1.03 16.11
N VAL A 211 9.81 -2.04 16.96
CA VAL A 211 10.95 -2.94 17.22
C VAL A 211 11.35 -3.69 15.95
N MET A 212 10.36 -4.15 15.15
CA MET A 212 10.66 -4.82 13.89
C MET A 212 11.13 -3.84 12.81
N VAL A 213 10.62 -2.60 12.81
CA VAL A 213 11.14 -1.55 11.91
C VAL A 213 12.59 -1.25 12.24
N ASP A 214 12.93 -1.06 13.50
CA ASP A 214 14.32 -0.81 13.93
C ASP A 214 15.27 -1.99 13.60
N GLU A 215 14.75 -3.23 13.65
CA GLU A 215 15.53 -4.44 13.32
C GLU A 215 15.74 -4.59 11.81
N PHE A 216 14.68 -4.44 11.00
CA PHE A 216 14.70 -4.81 9.59
C PHE A 216 14.81 -3.63 8.62
N ILE A 217 14.41 -2.41 9.04
CA ILE A 217 14.37 -1.19 8.21
C ILE A 217 14.88 0.01 9.02
N PRO A 218 16.11 -0.05 9.57
CA PRO A 218 16.63 0.97 10.51
C PRO A 218 16.65 2.38 9.92
N GLU A 219 16.78 2.53 8.60
CA GLU A 219 16.75 3.84 7.93
C GLU A 219 15.39 4.54 8.01
N MET A 220 14.32 3.81 8.31
CA MET A 220 12.96 4.35 8.48
C MET A 220 12.55 4.49 9.94
N SER A 221 13.48 4.27 10.88
CA SER A 221 13.20 4.33 12.31
C SER A 221 12.62 5.66 12.76
N ASP A 222 12.96 6.78 12.16
CA ASP A 222 12.44 8.10 12.51
C ASP A 222 11.23 8.53 11.68
N SER A 223 10.74 7.65 10.79
CA SER A 223 9.60 7.97 9.94
C SER A 223 8.28 7.97 10.70
N LEU A 224 7.34 8.82 10.25
CA LEU A 224 5.94 8.69 10.63
C LEU A 224 5.35 7.45 9.96
N TYR A 225 4.87 6.49 10.74
CA TYR A 225 4.14 5.37 10.18
C TYR A 225 2.74 5.80 9.74
N PHE A 226 2.44 5.71 8.45
CA PHE A 226 1.18 6.13 7.83
C PHE A 226 0.30 4.95 7.41
N GLY A 227 0.64 3.73 7.81
CA GLY A 227 -0.15 2.52 7.56
C GLY A 227 -1.13 2.22 8.71
N HIS A 228 -1.82 1.09 8.57
CA HIS A 228 -2.77 0.63 9.58
C HIS A 228 -2.06 0.22 10.88
N ALA A 229 -2.49 0.75 12.03
CA ALA A 229 -1.85 0.54 13.33
C ALA A 229 -1.80 -0.93 13.78
N GLY A 230 -2.66 -1.78 13.19
CA GLY A 230 -2.71 -3.21 13.39
C GLY A 230 -1.59 -4.01 12.72
N ASN A 231 -0.77 -3.42 11.86
CA ASN A 231 0.34 -4.09 11.17
C ASN A 231 1.51 -4.34 12.13
N LYS A 232 1.36 -5.34 12.99
CA LYS A 232 2.30 -5.66 14.08
C LYS A 232 3.30 -6.78 13.74
N GLY A 233 3.22 -7.39 12.56
CA GLY A 233 4.10 -8.47 12.14
C GLY A 233 3.70 -9.83 12.72
N ASP A 234 2.42 -10.04 12.97
CA ASP A 234 1.91 -11.30 13.50
C ASP A 234 2.25 -12.47 12.57
N SER A 235 2.00 -12.30 11.25
CA SER A 235 2.35 -13.30 10.22
C SER A 235 3.83 -13.66 10.21
N VAL A 236 4.71 -12.66 10.35
CA VAL A 236 6.17 -12.87 10.41
C VAL A 236 6.53 -13.66 11.67
N SER A 237 5.92 -13.33 12.81
CA SER A 237 6.14 -14.01 14.07
C SER A 237 5.71 -15.47 14.03
N TRP A 238 4.53 -15.78 13.47
CA TRP A 238 4.04 -17.15 13.29
C TRP A 238 4.89 -17.92 12.30
N ALA A 239 5.18 -17.34 11.13
CA ALA A 239 5.99 -17.97 10.09
C ALA A 239 7.38 -18.37 10.61
N LYS A 240 8.05 -17.48 11.36
CA LYS A 240 9.34 -17.75 12.00
C LYS A 240 9.27 -18.91 13.01
N GLN A 241 8.21 -18.97 13.82
CA GLN A 241 8.01 -20.05 14.80
C GLN A 241 7.70 -21.40 14.10
N LEU A 242 7.09 -21.38 12.89
CA LEU A 242 6.85 -22.55 12.06
C LEU A 242 8.07 -22.96 11.23
N GLY A 243 9.20 -22.27 11.35
CA GLY A 243 10.44 -22.60 10.62
C GLY A 243 10.50 -22.08 9.19
N ALA A 244 9.60 -21.16 8.81
CA ALA A 244 9.65 -20.54 7.49
C ALA A 244 10.86 -19.60 7.35
N SER A 245 11.42 -19.56 6.14
CA SER A 245 12.46 -18.60 5.77
C SER A 245 11.88 -17.20 5.61
N LEU A 246 12.59 -16.20 6.10
CA LEU A 246 12.26 -14.79 5.90
C LEU A 246 13.16 -14.19 4.82
N ALA A 247 12.56 -13.47 3.88
CA ALA A 247 13.28 -12.81 2.80
C ALA A 247 12.72 -11.40 2.57
N GLN A 248 13.54 -10.51 2.01
CA GLN A 248 13.14 -9.14 1.65
C GLN A 248 12.60 -8.30 2.83
N MET A 249 13.06 -8.59 4.05
CA MET A 249 12.55 -7.94 5.26
C MET A 249 12.87 -6.44 5.33
N GLY A 250 13.88 -5.97 4.61
CA GLY A 250 14.20 -4.55 4.46
C GLY A 250 13.32 -3.81 3.42
N SER A 251 12.33 -4.47 2.83
CA SER A 251 11.47 -3.86 1.83
C SER A 251 10.32 -3.08 2.48
N TYR A 252 10.09 -1.87 2.00
CA TYR A 252 9.01 -1.00 2.46
C TYR A 252 8.48 -0.12 1.33
N GLN A 253 7.29 0.42 1.52
CA GLN A 253 6.77 1.52 0.73
C GLN A 253 6.80 2.79 1.59
N GLY A 254 7.70 3.71 1.26
CA GLY A 254 7.72 5.05 1.83
C GLY A 254 6.82 6.00 1.04
N HIS A 255 6.54 7.16 1.60
CA HIS A 255 5.89 8.25 0.88
C HIS A 255 6.44 9.59 1.34
N GLY A 256 7.15 10.30 0.45
CA GLY A 256 7.78 11.58 0.73
C GLY A 256 6.82 12.78 0.76
N SER A 257 5.51 12.55 0.87
CA SER A 257 4.50 13.62 0.76
C SER A 257 3.27 13.34 1.62
N VAL A 258 3.47 13.26 2.94
CA VAL A 258 2.37 13.27 3.92
C VAL A 258 2.36 14.64 4.59
N ALA A 259 1.25 15.38 4.48
CA ALA A 259 1.13 16.72 5.04
C ALA A 259 1.19 16.69 6.57
N THR A 260 2.18 17.36 7.16
CA THR A 260 2.32 17.50 8.61
C THR A 260 1.90 18.92 9.05
N PRO A 261 1.19 19.10 10.18
CA PRO A 261 0.72 18.07 11.13
C PRO A 261 -0.61 17.40 10.76
N HIS A 262 -1.13 17.62 9.57
CA HIS A 262 -2.50 17.23 9.16
C HIS A 262 -2.71 15.72 9.04
N GLY A 263 -1.63 14.94 8.77
CA GLY A 263 -1.70 13.50 8.62
C GLY A 263 -2.49 13.04 7.39
N VAL A 264 -2.45 13.83 6.30
CA VAL A 264 -3.14 13.55 5.05
C VAL A 264 -2.13 13.35 3.93
N LEU A 265 -2.36 12.34 3.10
CA LEU A 265 -1.52 12.08 1.93
C LEU A 265 -1.73 13.17 0.87
N ILE A 266 -0.64 13.66 0.28
CA ILE A 266 -0.68 14.50 -0.92
C ILE A 266 -0.28 13.63 -2.09
N THR A 267 -1.15 13.53 -3.10
CA THR A 267 -0.92 12.69 -4.29
C THR A 267 0.43 13.00 -4.95
N TRP A 268 1.19 11.93 -5.24
CA TRP A 268 2.48 12.08 -5.92
C TRP A 268 2.36 12.49 -7.40
N ALA A 269 1.14 12.45 -7.95
CA ALA A 269 0.86 12.89 -9.32
C ALA A 269 1.33 14.33 -9.56
N ILE A 270 1.16 15.24 -8.58
CA ILE A 270 1.62 16.64 -8.70
C ILE A 270 3.15 16.75 -8.85
N ILE A 271 3.89 15.86 -8.21
CA ILE A 271 5.36 15.83 -8.32
C ILE A 271 5.78 15.25 -9.69
N MET A 272 5.14 14.16 -10.13
CA MET A 272 5.44 13.54 -11.43
C MET A 272 5.15 14.46 -12.61
N GLU A 273 4.21 15.37 -12.44
CA GLU A 273 3.80 16.34 -13.47
C GLU A 273 4.52 17.70 -13.38
N GLY A 274 5.55 17.80 -12.52
CA GLY A 274 6.46 18.95 -12.49
C GLY A 274 6.54 19.72 -11.17
N GLY A 275 5.84 19.26 -10.12
CA GLY A 275 6.03 19.77 -8.77
C GLY A 275 7.42 19.39 -8.23
N ILE A 276 7.89 20.16 -7.27
CA ILE A 276 9.24 20.00 -6.68
C ILE A 276 9.16 19.95 -5.17
N GLN A 277 10.26 19.53 -4.54
CA GLN A 277 10.40 19.59 -3.09
C GLN A 277 11.54 20.51 -2.66
N LEU A 278 11.24 21.42 -1.74
CA LEU A 278 12.21 22.29 -1.08
C LEU A 278 12.28 21.95 0.41
N ASN A 279 13.48 21.91 0.98
CA ASN A 279 13.65 21.80 2.43
C ASN A 279 13.37 23.12 3.15
N SER A 280 13.43 23.15 4.49
CA SER A 280 13.20 24.35 5.29
C SER A 280 14.22 25.48 5.04
N ASN A 281 15.34 25.21 4.39
CA ASN A 281 16.31 26.23 3.94
C ASN A 281 15.99 26.78 2.55
N GLY A 282 14.92 26.32 1.88
CA GLY A 282 14.53 26.75 0.54
C GLY A 282 15.33 26.08 -0.59
N MET A 283 16.07 25.00 -0.28
CA MET A 283 16.90 24.31 -1.26
C MET A 283 16.19 23.04 -1.76
N ARG A 284 16.26 22.81 -3.07
CA ARG A 284 15.98 21.50 -3.67
C ARG A 284 17.10 20.52 -3.28
N PHE A 285 16.81 19.28 -2.95
CA PHE A 285 17.77 18.38 -2.32
C PHE A 285 17.89 17.00 -2.99
N SER A 286 17.06 16.70 -3.97
CA SER A 286 17.06 15.39 -4.64
C SER A 286 16.36 15.46 -6.01
N ASN A 287 16.37 14.34 -6.73
CA ASN A 287 15.57 14.15 -7.92
C ASN A 287 14.23 13.52 -7.52
N GLU A 288 13.17 14.28 -7.51
CA GLU A 288 11.84 13.85 -7.08
C GLU A 288 11.24 12.78 -8.01
N THR A 289 11.69 12.71 -9.27
CA THR A 289 11.18 11.73 -10.25
C THR A 289 11.67 10.31 -10.01
N GLU A 290 12.61 10.09 -9.06
CA GLU A 290 12.99 8.74 -8.63
C GLU A 290 11.83 7.99 -8.00
N GLY A 291 10.88 8.70 -7.39
CA GLY A 291 9.64 8.15 -6.86
C GLY A 291 9.41 8.46 -5.38
N TYR A 292 8.17 8.30 -4.96
CA TYR A 292 7.74 8.67 -3.62
C TYR A 292 8.40 7.84 -2.50
N SER A 293 8.77 6.57 -2.76
CA SER A 293 9.41 5.72 -1.75
C SER A 293 10.86 6.15 -1.50
N GLU A 294 11.63 6.40 -2.55
CA GLU A 294 13.00 6.91 -2.46
C GLU A 294 13.00 8.29 -1.82
N GLN A 295 12.03 9.10 -2.20
CA GLN A 295 11.93 10.45 -1.70
C GLN A 295 11.58 10.53 -0.20
N ALA A 296 10.86 9.54 0.33
CA ALA A 296 10.60 9.46 1.78
C ALA A 296 11.90 9.52 2.60
N LEU A 297 12.90 8.74 2.19
CA LEU A 297 14.20 8.72 2.87
C LEU A 297 14.98 10.03 2.67
N ASN A 298 14.90 10.63 1.47
CA ASN A 298 15.51 11.92 1.18
C ASN A 298 14.90 13.04 2.02
N VAL A 299 13.57 13.03 2.23
CA VAL A 299 12.87 13.97 3.11
C VAL A 299 13.28 13.81 4.56
N LEU A 300 13.34 12.56 5.08
CA LEU A 300 13.77 12.29 6.46
C LEU A 300 15.18 12.82 6.77
N ARG A 301 16.06 12.90 5.77
CA ARG A 301 17.41 13.43 5.91
C ARG A 301 17.48 14.96 5.88
N GLN A 302 16.38 15.64 5.57
CA GLN A 302 16.35 17.11 5.57
C GLN A 302 16.22 17.66 7.01
N PRO A 303 16.51 18.95 7.22
CA PRO A 303 16.28 19.58 8.50
C PRO A 303 14.84 19.33 8.99
N GLU A 304 14.68 18.94 10.24
CA GLU A 304 13.40 18.59 10.87
C GLU A 304 12.68 17.37 10.25
N GLY A 305 13.30 16.68 9.27
CA GLY A 305 12.70 15.54 8.57
C GLY A 305 11.48 15.92 7.71
N ILE A 306 11.41 17.15 7.23
CA ILE A 306 10.29 17.68 6.44
C ILE A 306 10.74 18.32 5.13
N ALA A 307 9.81 18.42 4.19
CA ALA A 307 9.96 19.17 2.94
C ALA A 307 8.65 19.87 2.55
N TRP A 308 8.75 20.89 1.74
CA TRP A 308 7.63 21.61 1.15
C TRP A 308 7.43 21.14 -0.30
N ASN A 309 6.23 20.67 -0.63
CA ASN A 309 5.85 20.49 -2.03
C ASN A 309 5.49 21.85 -2.62
N VAL A 310 6.19 22.24 -3.68
CA VAL A 310 5.96 23.52 -4.37
C VAL A 310 5.50 23.22 -5.79
N PHE A 311 4.37 23.78 -6.20
CA PHE A 311 3.72 23.49 -7.47
C PHE A 311 2.84 24.66 -7.90
N ASP A 312 2.47 24.69 -9.18
CA ASP A 312 1.65 25.74 -9.79
C ASP A 312 0.13 25.41 -9.74
N GLU A 313 -0.69 26.34 -10.22
CA GLU A 313 -2.14 26.21 -10.27
C GLU A 313 -2.60 25.04 -11.18
N ARG A 314 -1.85 24.72 -12.24
CA ARG A 314 -2.15 23.57 -13.11
C ARG A 314 -2.09 22.28 -12.33
N LEU A 315 -1.05 22.12 -11.50
CA LEU A 315 -0.85 20.96 -10.65
C LEU A 315 -1.80 20.93 -9.45
N HIS A 316 -2.19 22.06 -8.93
CA HIS A 316 -3.29 22.17 -7.96
C HIS A 316 -4.58 21.59 -8.54
N ASN A 317 -4.96 22.00 -9.77
CA ASN A 317 -6.16 21.49 -10.44
C ASN A 317 -6.06 19.98 -10.71
N LEU A 318 -4.89 19.45 -11.10
CA LEU A 318 -4.67 18.01 -11.20
C LEU A 318 -4.86 17.31 -9.84
N GLY A 319 -4.35 17.91 -8.78
CA GLY A 319 -4.49 17.39 -7.41
C GLY A 319 -5.95 17.20 -7.00
N LEU A 320 -6.84 18.10 -7.41
CA LEU A 320 -8.27 18.04 -7.09
C LEU A 320 -9.00 16.80 -7.64
N ASP A 321 -8.42 16.09 -8.60
CA ASP A 321 -8.94 14.80 -9.06
C ASP A 321 -8.78 13.67 -8.02
N PHE A 322 -7.98 13.90 -6.96
CA PHE A 322 -7.67 12.94 -5.91
C PHE A 322 -8.32 13.32 -4.59
N GLU A 323 -9.01 12.37 -3.96
CA GLU A 323 -9.72 12.60 -2.70
C GLU A 323 -8.78 13.03 -1.57
N ASP A 324 -7.61 12.39 -1.45
CA ASP A 324 -6.63 12.73 -0.42
C ASP A 324 -6.13 14.17 -0.55
N TYR A 325 -5.92 14.64 -1.78
CA TYR A 325 -5.52 16.03 -2.02
C TYR A 325 -6.62 17.02 -1.63
N ARG A 326 -7.89 16.74 -1.96
CA ARG A 326 -9.04 17.57 -1.51
C ARG A 326 -9.12 17.63 0.00
N ARG A 327 -8.92 16.51 0.69
CA ARG A 327 -8.85 16.46 2.16
C ARG A 327 -7.68 17.27 2.72
N ALA A 328 -6.53 17.26 2.04
CA ALA A 328 -5.38 18.08 2.43
C ALA A 328 -5.68 19.57 2.28
N GLU A 329 -6.37 19.97 1.22
CA GLU A 329 -6.82 21.35 1.00
C GLU A 329 -7.84 21.77 2.08
N GLU A 330 -8.89 20.98 2.31
CA GLU A 330 -9.90 21.21 3.35
C GLU A 330 -9.29 21.32 4.76
N ALA A 331 -8.24 20.52 5.02
CA ALA A 331 -7.49 20.58 6.27
C ALA A 331 -6.56 21.80 6.38
N GLY A 332 -6.42 22.63 5.32
CA GLY A 332 -5.55 23.78 5.30
C GLY A 332 -4.05 23.45 5.11
N ALA A 333 -3.74 22.27 4.60
CA ALA A 333 -2.36 21.88 4.30
C ALA A 333 -1.79 22.55 3.05
N ILE A 334 -2.66 23.02 2.14
CA ILE A 334 -2.29 23.73 0.92
C ILE A 334 -2.29 25.23 1.17
N ARG A 335 -1.20 25.89 0.84
CA ARG A 335 -1.03 27.33 1.01
C ARG A 335 -0.72 27.98 -0.32
N ILE A 336 -1.20 29.21 -0.53
CA ILE A 336 -1.02 29.97 -1.77
C ILE A 336 0.03 31.04 -1.53
N ALA A 337 0.97 31.16 -2.45
CA ALA A 337 1.94 32.25 -2.53
C ALA A 337 1.79 32.97 -3.88
N ASP A 338 1.68 34.29 -3.86
CA ASP A 338 1.55 35.14 -5.05
C ASP A 338 2.90 35.65 -5.59
N SER A 339 3.97 35.37 -4.85
CA SER A 339 5.31 35.82 -5.17
C SER A 339 6.37 34.91 -4.52
N VAL A 340 7.60 34.97 -5.02
CA VAL A 340 8.75 34.26 -4.40
C VAL A 340 8.99 34.76 -2.96
N ALA A 341 8.73 36.04 -2.69
CA ALA A 341 8.85 36.60 -1.34
C ALA A 341 7.79 36.04 -0.40
N SER A 342 6.54 35.88 -0.87
CA SER A 342 5.45 35.25 -0.12
C SER A 342 5.76 33.77 0.13
N LEU A 343 6.24 33.04 -0.89
CA LEU A 343 6.67 31.64 -0.75
C LEU A 343 7.79 31.49 0.30
N ALA A 344 8.77 32.38 0.25
CA ALA A 344 9.87 32.41 1.22
C ALA A 344 9.36 32.64 2.65
N GLY A 345 8.36 33.52 2.83
CA GLY A 345 7.70 33.75 4.11
C GLY A 345 6.94 32.50 4.62
N ILE A 346 6.29 31.75 3.73
CA ILE A 346 5.58 30.51 4.07
C ILE A 346 6.55 29.41 4.51
N ILE A 347 7.66 29.24 3.76
CA ILE A 347 8.68 28.22 4.05
C ILE A 347 9.54 28.60 5.27
N GLY A 348 9.74 29.89 5.50
CA GLY A 348 10.67 30.40 6.51
C GLY A 348 12.12 30.43 6.02
N ALA A 349 12.34 30.47 4.71
CA ALA A 349 13.67 30.41 4.07
C ALA A 349 14.09 31.74 3.43
N PRO A 350 15.40 31.97 3.16
CA PRO A 350 15.84 33.17 2.48
C PRO A 350 15.29 33.24 1.04
N VAL A 351 14.80 34.41 0.65
CA VAL A 351 14.24 34.67 -0.71
C VAL A 351 15.22 34.30 -1.81
N ASP A 352 16.49 34.68 -1.66
CA ASP A 352 17.52 34.43 -2.68
C ASP A 352 17.81 32.94 -2.87
N THR A 353 17.70 32.13 -1.81
CA THR A 353 17.87 30.68 -1.90
C THR A 353 16.74 30.04 -2.70
N ILE A 354 15.50 30.43 -2.42
CA ILE A 354 14.34 29.92 -3.18
C ILE A 354 14.41 30.36 -4.63
N LYS A 355 14.76 31.62 -4.88
CA LYS A 355 14.95 32.16 -6.22
C LYS A 355 15.94 31.31 -7.03
N LYS A 356 17.11 31.03 -6.43
CA LYS A 356 18.13 30.18 -7.04
C LYS A 356 17.61 28.77 -7.33
N SER A 357 16.90 28.12 -6.40
CA SER A 357 16.33 26.80 -6.60
C SER A 357 15.31 26.79 -7.76
N LEU A 358 14.48 27.81 -7.89
CA LEU A 358 13.52 27.92 -8.99
C LEU A 358 14.22 28.22 -10.34
N GLU A 359 15.28 29.04 -10.36
CA GLU A 359 16.09 29.31 -11.55
C GLU A 359 16.83 28.06 -12.05
N GLU A 360 17.35 27.23 -11.15
CA GLU A 360 17.96 25.94 -11.49
C GLU A 360 16.96 25.04 -12.20
N ILE A 361 15.73 24.93 -11.71
CA ILE A 361 14.66 24.11 -12.33
C ILE A 361 14.30 24.64 -13.72
N ASP A 362 14.15 25.95 -13.85
CA ASP A 362 13.83 26.61 -15.11
C ASP A 362 14.93 26.33 -16.18
N ASN A 363 16.17 26.29 -15.75
CA ASN A 363 17.31 25.91 -16.61
C ASN A 363 17.27 24.43 -17.01
N PHE A 364 16.98 23.51 -16.07
CA PHE A 364 16.80 22.09 -16.36
C PHE A 364 15.68 21.87 -17.40
N SER A 365 14.53 22.52 -17.20
CA SER A 365 13.39 22.38 -18.11
C SER A 365 13.69 22.88 -19.54
N LYS A 366 14.61 23.83 -19.69
CA LYS A 366 15.04 24.40 -20.98
C LYS A 366 16.20 23.64 -21.62
N GLY A 367 16.71 22.59 -21.00
CA GLY A 367 17.85 21.81 -21.50
C GLY A 367 19.17 22.57 -21.50
N ASN A 368 19.32 23.57 -20.62
CA ASN A 368 20.51 24.44 -20.52
C ASN A 368 21.53 23.93 -19.48
N LEU A 369 21.66 22.60 -19.30
CA LEU A 369 22.64 21.96 -18.42
C LEU A 369 23.51 21.00 -19.19
#